data_23a3884c8c0ff6e1aa4e98745447480f
#
_entry.id   23a3884c8c0ff6e1aa4e98745447480f
#
_cell.length_a   1.000
_cell.length_b   1.000
_cell.length_c   1.000
_cell.angle_alpha   90.00
_cell.angle_beta   90.00
_cell.angle_gamma   90.00
#
_symmetry.space_group_name_H-M   'P 1'
#
loop_
_entity.id
_entity.type
_entity.pdbx_description
1 polymer ?
#
loop_
_entity_poly.entity_id
_entity_poly.type
_entity_poly.pdbx_seq_one_letter_code
_entity_poly.pdbx_strand_id
1 'polypeptide(L)'
;MHKTIRLSLLSLLIPLFSAAQNNRTFKIYINKGYQKISIPVELIDSVCVTSTTNEISSSSLCNNGLPIIKLTADGPIEKEQKTNGTLTEVSTLDGITNESLNYMTIAGRGNSTWLAGEKKPYKVKLQTRYSIAGLPAERSYIFLSNPFDNSMLRNEVGFALSRISNLEWTPNSAYADVYLNDDYRGTYQITDKVGISETKLNIGNNGYLLEVTPSNRITNDELYIKTKCGLILAIYDFEGDAADDAKYKYLSDYVNYCEEAIYAPNGIASNGMSIDDLIDIDSYVDWYLINEITKNVDASMFASCNMHITLSSKLYMGPVWDFDLSLGNCFEEHAENLRHPEGLYIAEAVWFKQLLAKDFFFKRVKQRFRHFYTNRYNLINTIKRKAELIRSSALCNAERWNNGVDLDEEVTKLVNFLDVRFEWLNNYYFPQ
;
A
#
# COMPACT_ATOMS: atom_id res chain seq x y z
N MET A 1 -28.58 -11.75 38.92
CA MET A 1 -27.24 -12.00 38.41
C MET A 1 -26.47 -10.71 38.03
N HIS A 2 -27.12 -9.71 37.48
CA HIS A 2 -26.42 -8.47 37.02
C HIS A 2 -25.93 -7.52 38.10
N LYS A 3 -26.51 -7.53 39.31
CA LYS A 3 -26.09 -6.63 40.41
C LYS A 3 -24.72 -6.97 41.01
N THR A 4 -24.34 -8.25 41.01
CA THR A 4 -23.09 -8.71 41.65
C THR A 4 -21.84 -8.38 40.83
N ILE A 5 -21.97 -8.35 39.48
CA ILE A 5 -20.85 -8.00 38.57
C ILE A 5 -20.50 -6.52 38.66
N ARG A 6 -21.49 -5.63 38.93
CA ARG A 6 -21.27 -4.20 39.06
C ARG A 6 -20.48 -3.82 40.32
N LEU A 7 -20.69 -4.50 41.43
CA LEU A 7 -19.98 -4.23 42.66
C LEU A 7 -18.52 -4.71 42.60
N SER A 8 -18.23 -5.79 41.90
CA SER A 8 -16.87 -6.28 41.73
C SER A 8 -16.00 -5.43 40.83
N LEU A 9 -16.57 -4.78 39.79
CA LEU A 9 -15.84 -3.82 38.97
C LEU A 9 -15.54 -2.50 39.73
N LEU A 10 -16.50 -2.01 40.50
CA LEU A 10 -16.32 -0.78 41.28
C LEU A 10 -15.34 -0.98 42.43
N SER A 11 -15.34 -2.15 43.09
CA SER A 11 -14.41 -2.46 44.18
C SER A 11 -12.96 -2.69 43.70
N LEU A 12 -12.76 -3.05 42.42
CA LEU A 12 -11.43 -3.17 41.81
C LEU A 12 -10.88 -1.83 41.32
N LEU A 13 -11.76 -0.84 41.04
CA LEU A 13 -11.35 0.48 40.57
C LEU A 13 -10.82 1.40 41.68
N ILE A 14 -11.41 1.32 42.90
CA ILE A 14 -11.08 2.21 44.00
C ILE A 14 -9.63 2.06 44.52
N PRO A 15 -9.05 0.86 44.65
CA PRO A 15 -7.67 0.71 45.07
C PRO A 15 -6.63 1.12 44.00
N LEU A 16 -7.00 1.13 42.75
CA LEU A 16 -6.09 1.53 41.63
C LEU A 16 -5.88 3.05 41.58
N PHE A 17 -6.86 3.84 42.01
CA PHE A 17 -6.73 5.29 42.08
C PHE A 17 -5.89 5.79 43.29
N SER A 18 -5.71 4.96 44.31
CA SER A 18 -5.00 5.37 45.54
C SER A 18 -3.49 5.14 45.55
N ALA A 19 -2.95 4.39 44.59
CA ALA A 19 -1.53 4.03 44.55
C ALA A 19 -0.79 4.75 43.40
N ALA A 20 -0.37 6.00 43.61
CA ALA A 20 0.34 6.80 42.62
C ALA A 20 1.70 6.26 42.25
N GLN A 21 2.02 6.11 40.98
CA GLN A 21 3.19 6.66 40.26
C GLN A 21 3.34 6.05 38.89
N ASN A 22 3.51 6.94 37.89
CA ASN A 22 4.07 6.78 36.54
C ASN A 22 3.86 5.47 35.76
N ASN A 23 3.24 5.58 34.59
CA ASN A 23 2.89 4.53 33.62
C ASN A 23 1.67 3.67 34.01
N ARG A 24 0.52 4.30 34.20
CA ARG A 24 -0.72 3.58 34.48
C ARG A 24 -1.54 3.41 33.27
N THR A 25 -1.90 2.16 32.95
CA THR A 25 -2.89 1.80 31.97
C THR A 25 -4.12 1.23 32.65
N PHE A 26 -5.30 1.69 32.24
CA PHE A 26 -6.57 1.13 32.67
C PHE A 26 -6.89 -0.09 31.79
N LYS A 27 -7.14 -1.25 32.40
CA LYS A 27 -7.46 -2.48 31.67
C LYS A 27 -8.91 -2.88 31.96
N ILE A 28 -9.76 -2.86 30.95
CA ILE A 28 -11.13 -3.34 31.04
C ILE A 28 -11.18 -4.77 30.51
N TYR A 29 -11.66 -5.70 31.32
CA TYR A 29 -11.93 -7.09 30.93
C TYR A 29 -13.42 -7.25 30.71
N ILE A 30 -13.85 -7.56 29.48
CA ILE A 30 -15.26 -7.83 29.16
C ILE A 30 -15.45 -9.35 29.11
N ASN A 31 -16.37 -9.86 29.93
CA ASN A 31 -16.70 -11.28 29.95
C ASN A 31 -17.54 -11.66 28.73
N LYS A 32 -16.94 -12.18 27.74
CA LYS A 32 -17.33 -13.00 26.59
C LYS A 32 -16.51 -12.58 25.36
N GLY A 33 -15.42 -13.26 25.14
CA GLY A 33 -14.53 -12.98 24.02
C GLY A 33 -13.54 -11.82 24.35
N TYR A 34 -12.37 -12.16 24.54
CA TYR A 34 -11.19 -11.42 24.97
C TYR A 34 -10.99 -10.08 24.27
N GLN A 35 -11.48 -8.98 24.86
CA GLN A 35 -11.01 -7.64 24.50
C GLN A 35 -10.26 -7.06 25.70
N LYS A 36 -8.97 -6.85 25.54
CA LYS A 36 -8.09 -6.17 26.48
C LYS A 36 -7.83 -4.77 25.97
N ILE A 37 -8.59 -3.79 26.45
CA ILE A 37 -8.37 -2.38 26.12
C ILE A 37 -7.44 -1.80 27.20
N SER A 38 -6.30 -1.26 26.79
CA SER A 38 -5.39 -0.52 27.68
C SER A 38 -5.45 0.96 27.30
N ILE A 39 -5.97 1.80 28.19
CA ILE A 39 -6.06 3.24 28.00
C ILE A 39 -5.12 3.90 29.02
N PRO A 40 -4.21 4.80 28.61
CA PRO A 40 -3.41 5.59 29.53
C PRO A 40 -4.33 6.36 30.48
N VAL A 41 -4.02 6.35 31.78
CA VAL A 41 -4.88 6.97 32.80
C VAL A 41 -5.02 8.48 32.61
N GLU A 42 -4.00 9.11 32.02
CA GLU A 42 -3.97 10.54 31.73
C GLU A 42 -5.00 10.97 30.67
N LEU A 43 -5.55 10.00 29.92
CA LEU A 43 -6.56 10.23 28.88
C LEU A 43 -7.99 9.91 29.36
N ILE A 44 -8.18 9.63 30.66
CA ILE A 44 -9.48 9.26 31.21
C ILE A 44 -10.00 10.39 32.07
N ASP A 45 -10.87 11.23 31.52
CA ASP A 45 -11.56 12.29 32.26
C ASP A 45 -12.71 11.75 33.13
N SER A 46 -13.40 10.71 32.65
CA SER A 46 -14.47 10.07 33.41
C SER A 46 -14.73 8.64 32.91
N VAL A 47 -15.15 7.75 33.80
CA VAL A 47 -15.65 6.40 33.46
C VAL A 47 -17.14 6.39 33.72
N CYS A 48 -17.94 6.32 32.64
CA CYS A 48 -19.39 6.15 32.75
C CYS A 48 -19.76 4.71 32.38
N VAL A 49 -20.38 3.98 33.31
CA VAL A 49 -20.94 2.65 33.08
C VAL A 49 -22.43 2.78 32.84
N THR A 50 -22.85 2.89 31.59
CA THR A 50 -24.26 2.84 31.21
C THR A 50 -24.65 1.40 30.93
N SER A 51 -25.64 0.88 31.63
CA SER A 51 -26.27 -0.39 31.30
C SER A 51 -27.38 -0.16 30.29
N THR A 52 -27.06 -0.22 29.02
CA THR A 52 -28.09 -0.45 28.01
C THR A 52 -28.08 -1.95 27.71
N THR A 53 -29.18 -2.60 28.01
CA THR A 53 -29.53 -3.94 27.51
C THR A 53 -29.98 -3.81 26.06
N ASN A 54 -29.24 -3.12 25.24
CA ASN A 54 -29.48 -3.19 23.82
C ASN A 54 -28.68 -4.41 23.33
N GLU A 55 -29.38 -5.41 22.85
CA GLU A 55 -28.82 -6.35 21.90
C GLU A 55 -28.10 -5.48 20.88
N ILE A 56 -26.77 -5.71 20.72
CA ILE A 56 -26.00 -5.08 19.66
C ILE A 56 -26.66 -5.56 18.37
N SER A 57 -27.57 -4.78 17.86
CA SER A 57 -28.04 -5.00 16.51
C SER A 57 -26.81 -4.88 15.61
N SER A 58 -26.69 -5.71 14.60
CA SER A 58 -25.63 -5.69 13.58
C SER A 58 -25.46 -4.33 12.86
N SER A 59 -26.21 -3.33 13.27
CA SER A 59 -26.22 -1.94 12.76
C SER A 59 -25.42 -0.95 13.61
N SER A 60 -24.83 -1.35 14.77
CA SER A 60 -23.97 -0.42 15.50
C SER A 60 -22.64 -0.25 14.76
N LEU A 61 -22.37 0.97 14.32
CA LEU A 61 -21.11 1.32 13.68
C LEU A 61 -19.95 0.97 14.62
N CYS A 62 -18.98 0.18 14.16
CA CYS A 62 -17.73 -0.05 14.89
C CYS A 62 -16.98 1.29 14.95
N ASN A 63 -16.96 1.94 16.10
CA ASN A 63 -16.16 3.16 16.30
C ASN A 63 -14.83 2.75 16.94
N ASN A 64 -13.86 2.44 16.10
CA ASN A 64 -12.54 1.95 16.49
C ASN A 64 -11.44 3.01 16.39
N GLY A 65 -11.81 4.29 16.25
CA GLY A 65 -10.88 5.40 16.10
C GLY A 65 -10.41 5.66 14.67
N LEU A 66 -10.77 4.79 13.69
CA LEU A 66 -10.60 5.08 12.28
C LEU A 66 -11.81 5.84 11.72
N PRO A 67 -11.65 6.62 10.63
CA PRO A 67 -12.77 7.14 9.86
C PRO A 67 -13.70 6.01 9.40
N ILE A 68 -15.00 6.27 9.40
CA ILE A 68 -16.01 5.34 8.89
C ILE A 68 -16.43 5.80 7.50
N ILE A 69 -16.32 4.93 6.52
CA ILE A 69 -16.75 5.18 5.15
C ILE A 69 -17.96 4.29 4.82
N LYS A 70 -19.08 4.93 4.56
CA LYS A 70 -20.29 4.25 4.07
C LYS A 70 -20.36 4.38 2.56
N LEU A 71 -20.38 3.27 1.87
CA LEU A 71 -20.60 3.17 0.43
C LEU A 71 -22.01 2.65 0.18
N THR A 72 -22.82 3.38 -0.57
CA THR A 72 -24.13 2.90 -1.03
C THR A 72 -24.07 2.75 -2.53
N ALA A 73 -24.27 1.54 -3.03
CA ALA A 73 -24.29 1.23 -4.47
C ALA A 73 -25.73 1.02 -4.93
N ASP A 74 -26.09 1.62 -6.06
CA ASP A 74 -27.45 1.55 -6.65
C ASP A 74 -27.76 0.17 -7.29
N GLY A 75 -26.77 -0.73 -7.34
CA GLY A 75 -26.89 -2.05 -7.92
C GLY A 75 -25.68 -2.95 -7.61
N PRO A 76 -25.61 -4.13 -8.22
CA PRO A 76 -24.48 -5.04 -8.05
C PRO A 76 -23.15 -4.38 -8.44
N ILE A 77 -22.09 -4.72 -7.70
CA ILE A 77 -20.74 -4.30 -8.01
C ILE A 77 -20.00 -5.44 -8.67
N GLU A 78 -19.64 -5.23 -9.93
CA GLU A 78 -18.88 -6.18 -10.73
C GLU A 78 -17.46 -5.65 -10.99
N LYS A 79 -16.54 -6.54 -11.42
CA LYS A 79 -15.19 -6.16 -11.78
C LYS A 79 -15.20 -5.24 -13.01
N GLU A 80 -14.50 -4.10 -12.91
CA GLU A 80 -14.32 -3.07 -13.95
C GLU A 80 -15.63 -2.40 -14.45
N GLN A 81 -16.80 -2.91 -14.06
CA GLN A 81 -18.08 -2.31 -14.41
C GLN A 81 -18.49 -1.26 -13.36
N LYS A 82 -18.77 -0.05 -13.82
CA LYS A 82 -19.14 1.07 -12.95
C LYS A 82 -20.60 0.99 -12.54
N THR A 83 -20.86 1.01 -11.23
CA THR A 83 -22.18 1.16 -10.61
C THR A 83 -22.24 2.54 -9.95
N ASN A 84 -23.33 3.26 -10.12
CA ASN A 84 -23.55 4.54 -9.43
C ASN A 84 -23.80 4.32 -7.93
N GLY A 85 -23.60 5.37 -7.15
CA GLY A 85 -23.86 5.32 -5.74
C GLY A 85 -23.39 6.58 -5.00
N THR A 86 -23.32 6.46 -3.69
CA THR A 86 -22.85 7.53 -2.81
C THR A 86 -21.79 7.04 -1.84
N LEU A 87 -20.89 7.94 -1.46
CA LEU A 87 -19.93 7.79 -0.38
C LEU A 87 -20.26 8.78 0.71
N THR A 88 -20.42 8.31 1.93
CA THR A 88 -20.55 9.15 3.13
C THR A 88 -19.38 8.87 4.04
N GLU A 89 -18.59 9.88 4.35
CA GLU A 89 -17.57 9.81 5.41
C GLU A 89 -18.19 10.28 6.71
N VAL A 90 -18.06 9.44 7.74
CA VAL A 90 -18.51 9.72 9.10
C VAL A 90 -17.27 9.91 9.96
N SER A 91 -17.10 11.09 10.51
CA SER A 91 -16.06 11.40 11.48
C SER A 91 -16.67 11.91 12.75
N THR A 92 -16.18 11.43 13.89
CA THR A 92 -16.58 11.93 15.20
C THR A 92 -15.40 12.66 15.82
N LEU A 93 -15.53 13.95 15.99
CA LEU A 93 -14.56 14.80 16.66
C LEU A 93 -15.24 15.46 17.87
N ASP A 94 -14.67 15.34 19.04
CA ASP A 94 -15.20 15.93 20.30
C ASP A 94 -16.69 15.61 20.56
N GLY A 95 -17.12 14.40 20.21
CA GLY A 95 -18.51 13.96 20.38
C GLY A 95 -19.47 14.52 19.32
N ILE A 96 -18.99 15.28 18.35
CA ILE A 96 -19.77 15.79 17.21
C ILE A 96 -19.56 14.86 16.02
N THR A 97 -20.62 14.23 15.56
CA THR A 97 -20.58 13.42 14.33
C THR A 97 -20.87 14.31 13.13
N ASN A 98 -19.92 14.35 12.21
CA ASN A 98 -20.07 15.02 10.92
C ASN A 98 -20.21 13.95 9.83
N GLU A 99 -21.15 14.16 8.93
CA GLU A 99 -21.35 13.30 7.76
C GLU A 99 -21.20 14.16 6.49
N SER A 100 -20.40 13.68 5.56
CA SER A 100 -20.25 14.31 4.25
C SER A 100 -20.66 13.34 3.15
N LEU A 101 -21.65 13.72 2.35
CA LEU A 101 -22.18 12.91 1.25
C LEU A 101 -21.55 13.32 -0.08
N ASN A 102 -21.05 12.35 -0.81
CA ASN A 102 -20.46 12.51 -2.14
C ASN A 102 -21.06 11.51 -3.12
N TYR A 103 -21.44 11.97 -4.32
CA TYR A 103 -21.84 11.07 -5.40
C TYR A 103 -20.61 10.40 -6.03
N MET A 104 -20.74 9.14 -6.36
CA MET A 104 -19.63 8.34 -6.88
C MET A 104 -20.06 7.33 -7.93
N THR A 105 -19.07 6.75 -8.60
CA THR A 105 -19.18 5.43 -9.20
C THR A 105 -18.23 4.47 -8.49
N ILE A 106 -18.66 3.23 -8.32
CA ILE A 106 -17.88 2.14 -7.72
C ILE A 106 -17.77 0.98 -8.70
N ALA A 107 -16.61 0.33 -8.73
CA ALA A 107 -16.38 -0.90 -9.49
C ALA A 107 -15.47 -1.83 -8.67
N GLY A 108 -15.59 -3.13 -8.87
CA GLY A 108 -14.61 -4.09 -8.40
C GLY A 108 -13.28 -3.92 -9.16
N ARG A 109 -12.16 -4.24 -8.51
CA ARG A 109 -10.82 -4.13 -9.09
C ARG A 109 -9.90 -5.28 -8.67
N GLY A 110 -8.72 -5.30 -9.28
CA GLY A 110 -7.68 -6.31 -9.02
C GLY A 110 -7.91 -7.59 -9.80
N ASN A 111 -6.88 -8.39 -9.92
CA ASN A 111 -6.93 -9.68 -10.60
C ASN A 111 -7.12 -10.81 -9.57
N SER A 112 -6.02 -11.28 -8.97
CA SER A 112 -6.03 -12.28 -7.90
C SER A 112 -6.81 -11.81 -6.67
N THR A 113 -6.66 -10.55 -6.26
CA THR A 113 -7.35 -9.98 -5.08
C THR A 113 -8.86 -9.93 -5.24
N TRP A 114 -9.40 -9.78 -6.47
CA TRP A 114 -10.85 -9.85 -6.72
C TRP A 114 -11.39 -11.26 -6.51
N LEU A 115 -10.57 -12.28 -6.82
CA LEU A 115 -10.95 -13.69 -6.72
C LEU A 115 -10.72 -14.26 -5.31
N ALA A 116 -9.88 -13.63 -4.50
CA ALA A 116 -9.33 -14.18 -3.25
C ALA A 116 -10.32 -14.31 -2.08
N GLY A 117 -11.57 -13.93 -2.22
CA GLY A 117 -12.54 -14.07 -1.13
C GLY A 117 -13.72 -13.11 -1.22
N GLU A 118 -14.49 -13.00 -0.14
CA GLU A 118 -15.69 -12.16 -0.09
C GLU A 118 -15.41 -10.68 0.20
N LYS A 119 -14.29 -10.37 0.84
CA LYS A 119 -13.83 -8.99 1.06
C LYS A 119 -13.21 -8.44 -0.22
N LYS A 120 -14.01 -7.76 -1.02
CA LYS A 120 -13.62 -7.29 -2.36
C LYS A 120 -12.90 -5.95 -2.34
N PRO A 121 -11.86 -5.76 -3.17
CA PRO A 121 -11.25 -4.44 -3.40
C PRO A 121 -12.08 -3.63 -4.38
N TYR A 122 -12.11 -2.30 -4.19
CA TYR A 122 -12.92 -1.40 -5.01
C TYR A 122 -12.09 -0.25 -5.59
N LYS A 123 -12.54 0.23 -6.75
CA LYS A 123 -12.17 1.50 -7.35
C LYS A 123 -13.36 2.44 -7.22
N VAL A 124 -13.18 3.52 -6.49
CA VAL A 124 -14.19 4.57 -6.28
C VAL A 124 -13.80 5.81 -7.06
N LYS A 125 -14.75 6.38 -7.82
CA LYS A 125 -14.56 7.65 -8.54
C LYS A 125 -15.66 8.61 -8.16
N LEU A 126 -15.30 9.69 -7.45
CA LEU A 126 -16.19 10.75 -7.03
C LEU A 126 -16.55 11.69 -8.19
N GLN A 127 -17.68 12.34 -8.13
CA GLN A 127 -18.08 13.39 -9.09
C GLN A 127 -17.17 14.61 -8.96
N THR A 128 -16.85 15.01 -7.73
CA THR A 128 -16.00 16.15 -7.40
C THR A 128 -14.77 15.67 -6.61
N ARG A 129 -13.70 16.46 -6.60
CA ARG A 129 -12.56 16.19 -5.73
C ARG A 129 -12.98 16.34 -4.27
N TYR A 130 -12.67 15.35 -3.46
CA TYR A 130 -12.96 15.32 -2.03
C TYR A 130 -11.84 14.55 -1.30
N SER A 131 -11.49 15.00 -0.09
CA SER A 131 -10.50 14.34 0.78
C SER A 131 -11.18 13.21 1.55
N ILE A 132 -10.78 11.95 1.31
CA ILE A 132 -11.28 10.78 2.04
C ILE A 132 -10.24 10.39 3.10
N ALA A 133 -10.68 10.19 4.34
CA ALA A 133 -9.83 9.77 5.46
C ALA A 133 -8.55 10.62 5.62
N GLY A 134 -8.63 11.92 5.32
CA GLY A 134 -7.51 12.85 5.40
C GLY A 134 -6.51 12.77 4.25
N LEU A 135 -6.75 11.97 3.22
CA LEU A 135 -5.93 11.93 2.01
C LEU A 135 -6.08 13.22 1.19
N PRO A 136 -5.10 13.58 0.36
CA PRO A 136 -5.25 14.70 -0.58
C PRO A 136 -6.55 14.60 -1.37
N ALA A 137 -7.22 15.75 -1.61
CA ALA A 137 -8.50 15.77 -2.30
C ALA A 137 -8.35 15.32 -3.76
N GLU A 138 -8.92 14.17 -4.08
CA GLU A 138 -8.89 13.53 -5.39
C GLU A 138 -10.29 13.09 -5.84
N ARG A 139 -10.40 12.71 -7.11
CA ARG A 139 -11.63 12.10 -7.63
C ARG A 139 -11.59 10.57 -7.60
N SER A 140 -10.41 9.96 -7.59
CA SER A 140 -10.28 8.50 -7.73
C SER A 140 -9.44 7.92 -6.62
N TYR A 141 -10.02 6.99 -5.89
CA TYR A 141 -9.39 6.25 -4.81
C TYR A 141 -9.50 4.75 -5.01
N ILE A 142 -8.53 4.04 -4.46
CA ILE A 142 -8.50 2.58 -4.41
C ILE A 142 -8.73 2.14 -2.97
N PHE A 143 -9.67 1.25 -2.78
CA PHE A 143 -9.99 0.60 -1.52
C PHE A 143 -9.39 -0.80 -1.56
N LEU A 144 -8.23 -0.98 -0.94
CA LEU A 144 -7.53 -2.26 -0.88
C LEU A 144 -8.13 -3.10 0.24
N SER A 145 -8.56 -4.31 -0.10
CA SER A 145 -9.12 -5.27 0.87
C SER A 145 -8.04 -6.09 1.59
N ASN A 146 -6.80 -6.07 1.09
CA ASN A 146 -5.63 -6.79 1.61
C ASN A 146 -5.88 -8.30 1.86
N PRO A 147 -6.44 -9.06 0.91
CA PRO A 147 -6.81 -10.45 1.15
C PRO A 147 -5.59 -11.37 1.35
N PHE A 148 -4.43 -10.98 0.83
CA PHE A 148 -3.19 -11.73 0.97
C PHE A 148 -2.30 -11.21 2.09
N ASP A 149 -2.52 -9.99 2.59
CA ASP A 149 -1.72 -9.36 3.63
C ASP A 149 -2.48 -9.28 4.96
N ASN A 150 -2.27 -10.27 5.80
CA ASN A 150 -2.87 -10.34 7.13
C ASN A 150 -2.45 -9.18 8.04
N SER A 151 -1.28 -8.59 7.81
CA SER A 151 -0.85 -7.41 8.56
C SER A 151 -1.54 -6.13 8.09
N MET A 152 -2.03 -6.09 6.85
CA MET A 152 -2.53 -4.91 6.15
C MET A 152 -1.50 -3.77 6.02
N LEU A 153 -0.20 -4.03 6.26
CA LEU A 153 0.85 -3.02 6.38
C LEU A 153 1.97 -3.15 5.35
N ARG A 154 2.00 -4.22 4.54
CA ARG A 154 3.08 -4.43 3.56
C ARG A 154 3.16 -3.32 2.52
N ASN A 155 2.02 -2.83 2.03
CA ASN A 155 1.98 -1.64 1.18
C ASN A 155 2.55 -0.41 1.89
N GLU A 156 2.27 -0.22 3.18
CA GLU A 156 2.82 0.90 3.96
C GLU A 156 4.34 0.83 4.08
N VAL A 157 4.92 -0.37 4.15
CA VAL A 157 6.39 -0.54 4.14
C VAL A 157 6.96 -0.04 2.82
N GLY A 158 6.41 -0.49 1.69
CA GLY A 158 6.84 -0.05 0.36
C GLY A 158 6.69 1.47 0.17
N PHE A 159 5.55 2.03 0.58
CA PHE A 159 5.32 3.47 0.52
C PHE A 159 6.22 4.27 1.47
N ALA A 160 6.51 3.76 2.67
CA ALA A 160 7.42 4.42 3.60
C ALA A 160 8.87 4.42 3.10
N LEU A 161 9.32 3.34 2.47
CA LEU A 161 10.61 3.29 1.77
C LEU A 161 10.64 4.28 0.61
N SER A 162 9.57 4.36 -0.18
CA SER A 162 9.46 5.30 -1.28
C SER A 162 9.50 6.76 -0.82
N ARG A 163 8.85 7.10 0.31
CA ARG A 163 8.87 8.47 0.86
C ARG A 163 10.25 8.96 1.31
N ILE A 164 11.17 8.05 1.63
CA ILE A 164 12.57 8.40 1.95
C ILE A 164 13.50 8.24 0.74
N SER A 165 12.96 7.89 -0.42
CA SER A 165 13.68 7.77 -1.69
C SER A 165 13.65 9.09 -2.47
N ASN A 166 14.28 9.09 -3.66
CA ASN A 166 14.20 10.17 -4.63
C ASN A 166 13.17 9.93 -5.73
N LEU A 167 12.27 8.93 -5.56
CA LEU A 167 11.18 8.74 -6.51
C LEU A 167 10.25 9.95 -6.48
N GLU A 168 9.81 10.38 -7.65
CA GLU A 168 9.11 11.65 -7.84
C GLU A 168 7.79 11.74 -7.07
N TRP A 169 7.10 10.61 -6.93
CA TRP A 169 5.84 10.53 -6.20
C TRP A 169 5.64 9.17 -5.55
N THR A 170 5.00 9.18 -4.39
CA THR A 170 4.57 7.99 -3.65
C THR A 170 3.08 8.05 -3.39
N PRO A 171 2.30 6.98 -3.63
CA PRO A 171 0.90 6.94 -3.26
C PRO A 171 0.67 7.26 -1.79
N ASN A 172 -0.28 8.14 -1.51
CA ASN A 172 -0.75 8.34 -0.15
C ASN A 172 -1.69 7.21 0.24
N SER A 173 -1.73 6.89 1.54
CA SER A 173 -2.66 5.91 2.05
C SER A 173 -3.15 6.23 3.46
N ALA A 174 -4.38 5.85 3.72
CA ALA A 174 -5.04 5.92 5.02
C ALA A 174 -5.85 4.64 5.26
N TYR A 175 -6.29 4.44 6.50
CA TYR A 175 -7.17 3.32 6.84
C TYR A 175 -8.54 3.84 7.24
N ALA A 176 -9.57 3.07 6.91
CA ALA A 176 -10.94 3.33 7.32
C ALA A 176 -11.72 2.02 7.54
N ASP A 177 -12.71 2.07 8.40
CA ASP A 177 -13.72 1.03 8.51
C ASP A 177 -14.81 1.28 7.46
N VAL A 178 -15.06 0.29 6.60
CA VAL A 178 -15.92 0.43 5.43
C VAL A 178 -17.22 -0.35 5.60
N TYR A 179 -18.32 0.31 5.30
CA TYR A 179 -19.65 -0.27 5.15
C TYR A 179 -20.08 -0.19 3.69
N LEU A 180 -20.69 -1.25 3.19
CA LEU A 180 -21.30 -1.29 1.87
C LEU A 180 -22.77 -1.68 2.00
N ASN A 181 -23.67 -0.78 1.62
CA ASN A 181 -25.13 -0.95 1.79
C ASN A 181 -25.47 -1.37 3.23
N ASP A 182 -24.92 -0.63 4.21
CA ASP A 182 -25.03 -0.85 5.65
C ASP A 182 -24.42 -2.16 6.19
N ASP A 183 -23.81 -2.99 5.34
CA ASP A 183 -23.05 -4.18 5.78
C ASP A 183 -21.59 -3.80 6.05
N TYR A 184 -21.09 -4.09 7.25
CA TYR A 184 -19.69 -3.86 7.63
C TYR A 184 -18.76 -4.75 6.83
N ARG A 185 -17.88 -4.13 6.02
CA ARG A 185 -16.94 -4.83 5.16
C ARG A 185 -15.53 -4.92 5.74
N GLY A 186 -15.32 -4.41 6.94
CA GLY A 186 -14.02 -4.45 7.61
C GLY A 186 -13.13 -3.26 7.33
N THR A 187 -11.89 -3.36 7.76
CA THR A 187 -10.86 -2.34 7.60
C THR A 187 -10.28 -2.36 6.20
N TYR A 188 -10.28 -1.23 5.53
CA TYR A 188 -9.67 -1.05 4.21
C TYR A 188 -8.49 -0.09 4.29
N GLN A 189 -7.45 -0.37 3.51
CA GLN A 189 -6.44 0.62 3.18
C GLN A 189 -6.93 1.41 1.95
N ILE A 190 -7.14 2.71 2.12
CA ILE A 190 -7.56 3.61 1.04
C ILE A 190 -6.32 4.30 0.51
N THR A 191 -6.13 4.28 -0.80
CA THR A 191 -4.95 4.88 -1.43
C THR A 191 -5.34 5.75 -2.62
N ASP A 192 -4.45 6.64 -3.03
CA ASP A 192 -4.54 7.26 -4.33
C ASP A 192 -4.52 6.18 -5.42
N LYS A 193 -5.29 6.39 -6.49
CA LYS A 193 -5.05 5.65 -7.73
C LYS A 193 -3.75 6.15 -8.35
N VAL A 194 -2.82 5.26 -8.67
CA VAL A 194 -1.64 5.61 -9.47
C VAL A 194 -2.10 6.24 -10.78
N GLY A 195 -1.52 7.37 -11.15
CA GLY A 195 -1.93 8.13 -12.32
C GLY A 195 -1.26 9.50 -12.39
N ILE A 196 -1.46 10.18 -13.51
CA ILE A 196 -0.91 11.52 -13.78
C ILE A 196 -1.92 12.57 -13.32
N SER A 197 -1.50 13.49 -12.47
CA SER A 197 -2.24 14.70 -12.10
C SER A 197 -1.36 15.66 -11.30
N GLU A 198 -1.82 16.89 -11.06
CA GLU A 198 -1.10 17.89 -10.26
C GLU A 198 -0.81 17.44 -8.81
N THR A 199 -1.62 16.55 -8.25
CA THR A 199 -1.51 16.05 -6.87
C THR A 199 -0.86 14.68 -6.76
N LYS A 200 -0.52 14.06 -7.89
CA LYS A 200 0.11 12.75 -8.01
C LYS A 200 1.42 12.86 -8.77
N LEU A 201 1.61 11.99 -9.76
CA LEU A 201 2.75 12.11 -10.65
C LEU A 201 2.54 13.32 -11.57
N ASN A 202 3.15 14.45 -11.22
CA ASN A 202 2.96 15.72 -11.95
C ASN A 202 4.00 15.85 -13.07
N ILE A 203 3.82 15.09 -14.13
CA ILE A 203 4.71 15.10 -15.32
C ILE A 203 4.17 15.93 -16.49
N GLY A 204 3.09 16.67 -16.26
CA GLY A 204 2.52 17.64 -17.21
C GLY A 204 1.93 17.01 -18.48
N ASN A 205 1.51 17.91 -19.37
CA ASN A 205 0.95 17.53 -20.67
C ASN A 205 2.04 16.89 -21.55
N ASN A 206 1.85 15.73 -22.07
CA ASN A 206 2.78 14.83 -22.78
C ASN A 206 3.54 13.87 -21.85
N GLY A 207 3.08 13.68 -20.62
CA GLY A 207 3.53 12.61 -19.74
C GLY A 207 2.86 11.28 -20.07
N TYR A 208 3.63 10.20 -19.97
CA TYR A 208 3.15 8.82 -20.14
C TYR A 208 3.50 8.00 -18.91
N LEU A 209 2.53 7.25 -18.44
CA LEU A 209 2.70 6.28 -17.38
C LEU A 209 2.58 4.88 -17.96
N LEU A 210 3.63 4.09 -17.78
CA LEU A 210 3.80 2.76 -18.31
C LEU A 210 3.79 1.74 -17.19
N GLU A 211 3.24 0.57 -17.41
CA GLU A 211 3.27 -0.53 -16.45
C GLU A 211 3.75 -1.81 -17.14
N VAL A 212 4.75 -2.46 -16.57
CA VAL A 212 5.10 -3.83 -16.97
C VAL A 212 3.95 -4.74 -16.62
N THR A 213 3.44 -5.48 -17.60
CA THR A 213 2.29 -6.36 -17.45
C THR A 213 2.47 -7.65 -18.25
N PRO A 214 2.00 -8.80 -17.74
CA PRO A 214 2.01 -10.04 -18.50
C PRO A 214 1.12 -9.95 -19.75
N SER A 215 1.54 -10.59 -20.84
CA SER A 215 0.81 -10.55 -22.13
C SER A 215 -0.65 -10.99 -22.06
N ASN A 216 -0.97 -11.91 -21.16
CA ASN A 216 -2.33 -12.42 -20.97
C ASN A 216 -3.27 -11.44 -20.24
N ARG A 217 -2.76 -10.29 -19.78
CA ARG A 217 -3.56 -9.21 -19.15
C ARG A 217 -3.83 -8.05 -20.10
N ILE A 218 -3.20 -8.03 -21.30
CA ILE A 218 -3.44 -6.99 -22.31
C ILE A 218 -4.79 -7.25 -22.98
N THR A 219 -5.63 -6.23 -23.04
CA THR A 219 -6.88 -6.25 -23.80
C THR A 219 -6.67 -5.69 -25.20
N ASN A 220 -7.58 -5.98 -26.14
CA ASN A 220 -7.43 -5.60 -27.54
C ASN A 220 -7.39 -4.09 -27.79
N ASP A 221 -7.90 -3.30 -26.84
CA ASP A 221 -7.99 -1.83 -26.93
C ASP A 221 -6.86 -1.12 -26.18
N GLU A 222 -5.97 -1.85 -25.51
CA GLU A 222 -4.86 -1.26 -24.77
C GLU A 222 -3.64 -1.02 -25.65
N LEU A 223 -3.08 0.18 -25.56
CA LEU A 223 -1.80 0.50 -26.17
C LEU A 223 -0.67 -0.09 -25.31
N TYR A 224 0.26 -0.76 -25.96
CA TYR A 224 1.43 -1.31 -25.26
C TYR A 224 2.69 -1.29 -26.14
N ILE A 225 3.84 -1.26 -25.49
CA ILE A 225 5.14 -1.39 -26.13
C ILE A 225 5.68 -2.78 -25.81
N LYS A 226 6.13 -3.50 -26.82
CA LYS A 226 6.86 -4.76 -26.63
C LYS A 226 8.34 -4.51 -26.87
N THR A 227 9.17 -4.77 -25.86
CA THR A 227 10.62 -4.60 -25.94
C THR A 227 11.29 -5.82 -26.60
N LYS A 228 12.56 -5.67 -26.97
CA LYS A 228 13.35 -6.76 -27.58
C LYS A 228 13.56 -7.95 -26.65
N CYS A 229 13.71 -7.73 -25.34
CA CYS A 229 13.79 -8.81 -24.36
C CYS A 229 12.43 -9.43 -24.01
N GLY A 230 11.35 -8.91 -24.58
CA GLY A 230 10.00 -9.46 -24.46
C GLY A 230 9.15 -8.86 -23.34
N LEU A 231 9.60 -7.81 -22.65
CA LEU A 231 8.75 -7.06 -21.74
C LEU A 231 7.59 -6.40 -22.49
N ILE A 232 6.43 -6.38 -21.86
CA ILE A 232 5.26 -5.66 -22.31
C ILE A 232 5.00 -4.51 -21.35
N LEU A 233 5.00 -3.30 -21.88
CA LEU A 233 4.75 -2.07 -21.16
C LEU A 233 3.41 -1.51 -21.62
N ALA A 234 2.35 -1.70 -20.85
CA ALA A 234 1.06 -1.09 -21.11
C ALA A 234 1.14 0.41 -20.87
N ILE A 235 0.56 1.20 -21.77
CA ILE A 235 0.43 2.66 -21.63
C ILE A 235 -0.94 2.89 -21.01
N TYR A 236 -1.03 3.02 -19.69
CA TYR A 236 -2.32 3.03 -19.01
C TYR A 236 -2.78 4.39 -18.47
N ASP A 237 -1.90 5.38 -18.47
CA ASP A 237 -2.28 6.77 -18.20
C ASP A 237 -1.38 7.72 -18.99
N PHE A 238 -1.98 8.79 -19.52
CA PHE A 238 -1.28 9.82 -20.30
C PHE A 238 -2.12 11.08 -20.32
N GLU A 239 -1.45 12.23 -20.44
CA GLU A 239 -2.11 13.49 -20.76
C GLU A 239 -1.97 13.78 -22.26
N GLY A 240 -3.09 14.08 -22.94
CA GLY A 240 -3.14 14.35 -24.36
C GLY A 240 -3.68 13.20 -25.20
N ASP A 241 -3.37 13.18 -26.48
CA ASP A 241 -3.80 12.15 -27.42
C ASP A 241 -2.70 11.07 -27.58
N ALA A 242 -2.93 9.92 -26.96
CA ALA A 242 -1.99 8.79 -27.04
C ALA A 242 -2.08 8.06 -28.39
N ALA A 243 -3.18 8.25 -29.13
CA ALA A 243 -3.38 7.64 -30.43
C ALA A 243 -2.62 8.35 -31.55
N ASP A 244 -1.81 9.39 -31.24
CA ASP A 244 -0.91 10.00 -32.22
C ASP A 244 0.21 8.99 -32.56
N ASP A 245 0.14 8.42 -33.75
CA ASP A 245 1.08 7.42 -34.26
C ASP A 245 2.54 7.87 -34.17
N ALA A 246 2.81 9.16 -34.32
CA ALA A 246 4.16 9.71 -34.22
C ALA A 246 4.67 9.71 -32.78
N LYS A 247 3.83 10.05 -31.81
CA LYS A 247 4.16 10.02 -30.40
C LYS A 247 4.34 8.59 -29.90
N TYR A 248 3.43 7.70 -30.28
CA TYR A 248 3.55 6.28 -29.92
C TYR A 248 4.84 5.68 -30.50
N LYS A 249 5.14 5.96 -31.77
CA LYS A 249 6.39 5.49 -32.40
C LYS A 249 7.61 6.02 -31.67
N TYR A 250 7.64 7.32 -31.35
CA TYR A 250 8.73 7.92 -30.57
C TYR A 250 8.91 7.22 -29.22
N LEU A 251 7.83 7.02 -28.49
CA LEU A 251 7.85 6.39 -27.16
C LEU A 251 8.35 4.94 -27.24
N SER A 252 7.85 4.19 -28.23
CA SER A 252 8.27 2.81 -28.48
C SER A 252 9.76 2.71 -28.84
N ASP A 253 10.22 3.55 -29.74
CA ASP A 253 11.64 3.61 -30.14
C ASP A 253 12.51 3.99 -28.94
N TYR A 254 12.08 4.99 -28.14
CA TYR A 254 12.82 5.45 -26.97
C TYR A 254 13.00 4.37 -25.91
N VAL A 255 11.92 3.66 -25.56
CA VAL A 255 11.97 2.53 -24.61
C VAL A 255 12.90 1.42 -25.12
N ASN A 256 12.89 1.14 -26.41
CA ASN A 256 13.79 0.16 -27.00
C ASN A 256 15.25 0.62 -26.98
N TYR A 257 15.55 1.93 -27.15
CA TYR A 257 16.90 2.46 -26.96
C TYR A 257 17.35 2.39 -25.50
N CYS A 258 16.44 2.60 -24.53
CA CYS A 258 16.73 2.38 -23.12
C CYS A 258 17.18 0.92 -22.88
N GLU A 259 16.42 -0.05 -23.39
CA GLU A 259 16.77 -1.46 -23.26
C GLU A 259 18.10 -1.80 -23.96
N GLU A 260 18.32 -1.29 -25.17
CA GLU A 260 19.60 -1.48 -25.87
C GLU A 260 20.79 -0.97 -25.04
N ALA A 261 20.71 0.25 -24.47
CA ALA A 261 21.76 0.80 -23.63
C ALA A 261 21.97 0.00 -22.33
N ILE A 262 20.89 -0.50 -21.73
CA ILE A 262 20.95 -1.37 -20.55
C ILE A 262 21.71 -2.66 -20.87
N TYR A 263 21.45 -3.28 -22.02
CA TYR A 263 22.10 -4.53 -22.44
C TYR A 263 23.49 -4.31 -23.05
N ALA A 264 23.78 -3.16 -23.60
CA ALA A 264 25.09 -2.87 -24.20
C ALA A 264 26.21 -2.86 -23.14
N PRO A 265 27.33 -3.58 -23.32
CA PRO A 265 28.44 -3.57 -22.36
C PRO A 265 28.99 -2.17 -22.07
N ASN A 266 29.03 -1.32 -23.10
CA ASN A 266 29.49 0.07 -22.99
C ASN A 266 28.37 1.06 -22.57
N GLY A 267 27.13 0.59 -22.40
CA GLY A 267 26.00 1.44 -22.03
C GLY A 267 25.53 2.41 -23.11
N ILE A 268 25.79 2.13 -24.41
CA ILE A 268 25.44 3.01 -25.52
C ILE A 268 24.47 2.28 -26.44
N ALA A 269 23.32 2.91 -26.71
CA ALA A 269 22.31 2.39 -27.65
C ALA A 269 22.73 2.58 -29.13
N SER A 270 22.03 1.94 -30.06
CA SER A 270 22.31 2.02 -31.48
C SER A 270 22.15 3.42 -32.07
N ASN A 271 21.35 4.29 -31.43
CA ASN A 271 21.22 5.69 -31.82
C ASN A 271 22.36 6.59 -31.29
N GLY A 272 23.34 6.01 -30.58
CA GLY A 272 24.50 6.73 -30.00
C GLY A 272 24.24 7.36 -28.63
N MET A 273 23.04 7.30 -28.08
CA MET A 273 22.74 7.82 -26.74
C MET A 273 23.28 6.89 -25.66
N SER A 274 23.81 7.48 -24.58
CA SER A 274 24.27 6.73 -23.42
C SER A 274 23.11 6.35 -22.50
N ILE A 275 23.33 5.36 -21.62
CA ILE A 275 22.37 4.98 -20.60
C ILE A 275 22.01 6.16 -19.70
N ASP A 276 22.98 7.04 -19.38
CA ASP A 276 22.75 8.25 -18.58
C ASP A 276 21.89 9.29 -19.28
N ASP A 277 21.86 9.29 -20.63
CA ASP A 277 20.98 10.18 -21.41
C ASP A 277 19.56 9.63 -21.48
N LEU A 278 19.40 8.31 -21.43
CA LEU A 278 18.15 7.59 -21.69
C LEU A 278 17.33 7.33 -20.43
N ILE A 279 17.96 6.94 -19.33
CA ILE A 279 17.24 6.61 -18.09
C ILE A 279 17.70 7.49 -16.93
N ASP A 280 16.82 7.72 -15.96
CA ASP A 280 17.18 8.35 -14.70
C ASP A 280 17.77 7.32 -13.73
N ILE A 281 19.08 7.27 -13.63
CA ILE A 281 19.80 6.26 -12.85
C ILE A 281 19.34 6.24 -11.39
N ASP A 282 19.07 7.40 -10.79
CA ASP A 282 18.71 7.49 -9.38
C ASP A 282 17.32 6.90 -9.10
N SER A 283 16.35 7.10 -9.99
CA SER A 283 15.02 6.46 -9.88
C SER A 283 15.11 4.93 -10.03
N TYR A 284 15.96 4.43 -10.94
CA TYR A 284 16.19 2.99 -11.10
C TYR A 284 16.86 2.39 -9.86
N VAL A 285 17.83 3.06 -9.28
CA VAL A 285 18.49 2.62 -8.05
C VAL A 285 17.54 2.60 -6.86
N ASP A 286 16.77 3.64 -6.66
CA ASP A 286 15.83 3.72 -5.54
C ASP A 286 14.67 2.72 -5.69
N TRP A 287 14.11 2.59 -6.89
CA TRP A 287 13.08 1.60 -7.16
C TRP A 287 13.57 0.16 -6.95
N TYR A 288 14.79 -0.15 -7.45
CA TYR A 288 15.46 -1.42 -7.21
C TYR A 288 15.61 -1.70 -5.71
N LEU A 289 16.17 -0.76 -4.97
CA LEU A 289 16.42 -0.95 -3.53
C LEU A 289 15.13 -1.14 -2.74
N ILE A 290 14.07 -0.39 -3.04
CA ILE A 290 12.77 -0.54 -2.37
C ILE A 290 12.23 -1.96 -2.59
N ASN A 291 12.22 -2.43 -3.83
CA ASN A 291 11.69 -3.74 -4.17
C ASN A 291 12.63 -4.90 -3.75
N GLU A 292 13.95 -4.69 -3.75
CA GLU A 292 14.91 -5.68 -3.24
C GLU A 292 14.84 -5.80 -1.72
N ILE A 293 14.74 -4.70 -0.97
CA ILE A 293 14.57 -4.71 0.48
C ILE A 293 13.31 -5.48 0.86
N THR A 294 12.22 -5.26 0.12
CA THR A 294 10.93 -5.91 0.39
C THR A 294 10.82 -7.31 -0.22
N LYS A 295 11.70 -7.71 -1.11
CA LYS A 295 11.58 -8.94 -1.93
C LYS A 295 10.18 -9.03 -2.55
N ASN A 296 9.74 -7.96 -3.20
CA ASN A 296 8.41 -7.87 -3.80
C ASN A 296 8.27 -8.85 -4.98
N VAL A 297 7.30 -9.78 -4.88
CA VAL A 297 7.13 -10.89 -5.83
C VAL A 297 6.94 -10.40 -7.27
N ASP A 298 6.01 -9.48 -7.47
CA ASP A 298 5.63 -9.00 -8.80
C ASP A 298 6.69 -8.04 -9.40
N ALA A 299 7.50 -7.42 -8.57
CA ALA A 299 8.48 -6.43 -8.99
C ALA A 299 9.73 -7.02 -9.70
N SER A 300 9.75 -8.33 -9.96
CA SER A 300 10.77 -8.96 -10.82
C SER A 300 10.65 -8.61 -12.31
N MET A 301 10.11 -7.45 -12.65
CA MET A 301 9.73 -7.02 -14.01
C MET A 301 8.63 -7.92 -14.61
N PHE A 302 7.74 -8.42 -13.76
CA PHE A 302 6.62 -9.26 -14.15
C PHE A 302 5.30 -8.47 -14.22
N ALA A 303 4.95 -7.74 -13.16
CA ALA A 303 3.73 -6.94 -13.08
C ALA A 303 3.90 -5.77 -12.11
N SER A 304 3.00 -4.79 -12.18
CA SER A 304 2.94 -3.64 -11.25
C SER A 304 4.25 -2.83 -11.14
N CYS A 305 5.15 -2.96 -12.14
CA CYS A 305 6.37 -2.18 -12.26
C CYS A 305 6.08 -0.95 -13.09
N ASN A 306 5.87 0.19 -12.42
CA ASN A 306 5.55 1.44 -13.10
C ASN A 306 6.81 2.17 -13.55
N MET A 307 6.68 2.84 -14.69
CA MET A 307 7.65 3.76 -15.27
C MET A 307 6.94 4.98 -15.81
N HIS A 308 7.63 6.10 -15.88
CA HIS A 308 7.05 7.28 -16.50
C HIS A 308 8.08 8.04 -17.33
N ILE A 309 7.58 8.78 -18.29
CA ILE A 309 8.39 9.60 -19.19
C ILE A 309 7.56 10.79 -19.68
N THR A 310 8.20 11.94 -19.86
CA THR A 310 7.69 13.02 -20.71
C THR A 310 8.46 13.03 -22.04
N LEU A 311 7.81 13.47 -23.12
CA LEU A 311 8.53 13.62 -24.39
C LEU A 311 9.75 14.54 -24.20
N SER A 312 10.90 14.09 -24.66
CA SER A 312 12.21 14.77 -24.51
C SER A 312 12.81 14.72 -23.09
N SER A 313 12.33 13.85 -22.22
CA SER A 313 12.96 13.56 -20.91
C SER A 313 13.54 12.14 -20.87
N LYS A 314 14.11 11.76 -19.74
CA LYS A 314 14.56 10.39 -19.48
C LYS A 314 13.38 9.49 -19.11
N LEU A 315 13.59 8.18 -19.21
CA LEU A 315 12.68 7.19 -18.65
C LEU A 315 12.99 7.02 -17.14
N TYR A 316 11.98 7.17 -16.30
CA TYR A 316 12.06 7.05 -14.84
C TYR A 316 11.36 5.78 -14.37
N MET A 317 11.92 5.12 -13.35
CA MET A 317 11.19 4.09 -12.60
C MET A 317 10.27 4.73 -11.55
N GLY A 318 9.16 4.07 -11.29
CA GLY A 318 8.16 4.51 -10.32
C GLY A 318 6.88 5.06 -10.96
N PRO A 319 5.87 5.32 -10.11
CA PRO A 319 5.82 5.10 -8.66
C PRO A 319 5.80 3.62 -8.28
N VAL A 320 6.14 3.33 -7.01
CA VAL A 320 6.03 1.96 -6.48
C VAL A 320 4.58 1.60 -6.15
N TRP A 321 4.26 0.31 -6.29
CA TRP A 321 2.91 -0.20 -6.07
C TRP A 321 2.94 -1.70 -5.72
N ASP A 322 1.87 -2.19 -5.04
CA ASP A 322 1.53 -3.61 -4.91
C ASP A 322 2.55 -4.45 -4.12
N PHE A 323 2.60 -4.20 -2.80
CA PHE A 323 3.51 -4.90 -1.89
C PHE A 323 2.83 -5.99 -1.04
N ASP A 324 1.58 -6.35 -1.32
CA ASP A 324 0.87 -7.34 -0.51
C ASP A 324 1.55 -8.73 -0.55
N LEU A 325 2.20 -9.08 -1.66
CA LEU A 325 3.08 -10.25 -1.80
C LEU A 325 4.54 -9.83 -1.70
N SER A 326 4.98 -9.51 -0.49
CA SER A 326 6.36 -9.09 -0.19
C SER A 326 6.73 -9.44 1.26
N LEU A 327 7.97 -9.20 1.66
CA LEU A 327 8.42 -9.31 3.05
C LEU A 327 8.11 -10.69 3.66
N GLY A 328 8.45 -11.75 2.92
CA GLY A 328 8.23 -13.14 3.31
C GLY A 328 6.81 -13.65 3.07
N ASN A 329 5.88 -12.76 2.65
CA ASN A 329 4.54 -13.13 2.24
C ASN A 329 4.52 -13.46 0.75
N CYS A 330 4.40 -14.73 0.40
CA CYS A 330 4.41 -15.20 -0.97
C CYS A 330 3.59 -16.49 -1.09
N PHE A 331 3.17 -16.81 -2.31
CA PHE A 331 2.57 -18.11 -2.59
C PHE A 331 3.60 -19.24 -2.46
N GLU A 332 3.13 -20.47 -2.30
CA GLU A 332 3.98 -21.63 -2.02
C GLU A 332 4.99 -21.90 -3.14
N GLU A 333 4.63 -21.66 -4.40
CA GLU A 333 5.53 -21.78 -5.55
C GLU A 333 6.75 -20.84 -5.51
N HIS A 334 6.69 -19.78 -4.72
CA HIS A 334 7.77 -18.81 -4.54
C HIS A 334 8.48 -18.93 -3.18
N ALA A 335 8.02 -19.85 -2.31
CA ALA A 335 8.42 -19.91 -0.90
C ALA A 335 9.93 -20.12 -0.70
N GLU A 336 10.56 -20.96 -1.51
CA GLU A 336 12.00 -21.26 -1.42
C GLU A 336 12.87 -20.00 -1.48
N ASN A 337 12.53 -19.07 -2.37
CA ASN A 337 13.34 -17.88 -2.59
C ASN A 337 12.85 -16.64 -1.82
N LEU A 338 11.57 -16.54 -1.49
CA LEU A 338 10.95 -15.29 -1.03
C LEU A 338 10.50 -15.30 0.43
N ARG A 339 10.28 -16.49 1.01
CA ARG A 339 9.85 -16.59 2.43
C ARG A 339 10.95 -16.20 3.41
N HIS A 340 12.20 -16.31 3.00
CA HIS A 340 13.36 -15.99 3.81
C HIS A 340 13.95 -14.63 3.49
N PRO A 341 14.48 -13.88 4.49
CA PRO A 341 15.04 -12.55 4.27
C PRO A 341 16.40 -12.55 3.54
N GLU A 342 17.07 -13.69 3.44
CA GLU A 342 18.37 -13.84 2.77
C GLU A 342 18.21 -13.95 1.25
N GLY A 343 19.31 -13.78 0.53
CA GLY A 343 19.39 -13.87 -0.93
C GLY A 343 18.86 -12.63 -1.65
N LEU A 344 19.30 -12.44 -2.89
CA LEU A 344 18.79 -11.40 -3.79
C LEU A 344 17.61 -11.94 -4.59
N TYR A 345 16.72 -11.05 -5.02
CA TYR A 345 15.58 -11.42 -5.85
C TYR A 345 15.41 -10.49 -7.06
N ILE A 346 15.22 -9.20 -6.85
CA ILE A 346 15.05 -8.23 -7.95
C ILE A 346 16.33 -8.09 -8.79
N ALA A 347 17.49 -8.39 -8.18
CA ALA A 347 18.76 -8.42 -8.88
C ALA A 347 18.78 -9.39 -10.08
N GLU A 348 17.93 -10.41 -10.10
CA GLU A 348 17.83 -11.36 -11.22
C GLU A 348 16.80 -10.92 -12.29
N ALA A 349 16.03 -9.85 -12.05
CA ALA A 349 15.09 -9.33 -13.05
C ALA A 349 15.81 -8.80 -14.28
N VAL A 350 15.20 -9.00 -15.45
CA VAL A 350 15.86 -8.87 -16.77
C VAL A 350 16.68 -7.61 -16.97
N TRP A 351 16.16 -6.42 -16.62
CA TRP A 351 16.91 -5.18 -16.77
C TRP A 351 17.88 -4.96 -15.60
N PHE A 352 17.48 -5.30 -14.37
CA PHE A 352 18.30 -5.07 -13.18
C PHE A 352 19.53 -5.95 -13.14
N LYS A 353 19.45 -7.18 -13.67
CA LYS A 353 20.62 -8.04 -13.83
C LYS A 353 21.70 -7.41 -14.70
N GLN A 354 21.30 -6.75 -15.79
CA GLN A 354 22.24 -6.07 -16.68
C GLN A 354 22.78 -4.76 -16.07
N LEU A 355 21.93 -4.01 -15.38
CA LEU A 355 22.33 -2.78 -14.69
C LEU A 355 23.32 -3.05 -13.56
N LEU A 356 23.05 -4.05 -12.72
CA LEU A 356 23.92 -4.44 -11.60
C LEU A 356 25.29 -5.00 -12.05
N ALA A 357 25.38 -5.53 -13.26
CA ALA A 357 26.65 -5.94 -13.86
C ALA A 357 27.54 -4.74 -14.27
N LYS A 358 27.00 -3.51 -14.26
CA LYS A 358 27.76 -2.30 -14.56
C LYS A 358 28.29 -1.70 -13.25
N ASP A 359 29.61 -1.52 -13.15
CA ASP A 359 30.30 -1.03 -11.94
C ASP A 359 29.73 0.28 -11.40
N PHE A 360 29.42 1.23 -12.29
CA PHE A 360 28.87 2.53 -11.87
C PHE A 360 27.51 2.39 -11.20
N PHE A 361 26.63 1.52 -11.75
CA PHE A 361 25.30 1.31 -11.20
C PHE A 361 25.35 0.59 -9.86
N PHE A 362 26.12 -0.50 -9.77
CA PHE A 362 26.31 -1.23 -8.52
C PHE A 362 26.93 -0.37 -7.42
N LYS A 363 27.91 0.48 -7.77
CA LYS A 363 28.47 1.46 -6.84
C LYS A 363 27.41 2.45 -6.34
N ARG A 364 26.53 2.93 -7.23
CA ARG A 364 25.43 3.82 -6.87
C ARG A 364 24.41 3.15 -5.95
N VAL A 365 24.05 1.90 -6.23
CA VAL A 365 23.20 1.06 -5.36
C VAL A 365 23.80 0.95 -3.96
N LYS A 366 25.09 0.61 -3.83
CA LYS A 366 25.76 0.52 -2.53
C LYS A 366 25.74 1.85 -1.76
N GLN A 367 26.01 2.95 -2.45
CA GLN A 367 25.98 4.29 -1.82
C GLN A 367 24.57 4.63 -1.31
N ARG A 368 23.57 4.34 -2.12
CA ARG A 368 22.18 4.67 -1.82
C ARG A 368 21.59 3.75 -0.75
N PHE A 369 21.96 2.47 -0.72
CA PHE A 369 21.53 1.54 0.32
C PHE A 369 21.89 2.02 1.74
N ARG A 370 23.02 2.69 1.94
CA ARG A 370 23.37 3.28 3.24
C ARG A 370 22.31 4.22 3.78
N HIS A 371 21.68 5.00 2.89
CA HIS A 371 20.59 5.89 3.30
C HIS A 371 19.39 5.10 3.83
N PHE A 372 18.95 4.05 3.14
CA PHE A 372 17.86 3.17 3.60
C PHE A 372 18.22 2.46 4.91
N TYR A 373 19.43 1.92 4.99
CA TYR A 373 19.91 1.24 6.20
C TYR A 373 19.96 2.17 7.41
N THR A 374 20.42 3.40 7.26
CA THR A 374 20.46 4.40 8.34
C THR A 374 19.04 4.74 8.84
N ASN A 375 18.06 4.77 7.94
CA ASN A 375 16.67 5.10 8.27
C ASN A 375 15.80 3.88 8.69
N ARG A 376 16.34 2.66 8.73
CA ARG A 376 15.57 1.43 8.98
C ARG A 376 14.76 1.43 10.28
N TYR A 377 15.31 1.95 11.36
CA TYR A 377 14.59 2.01 12.64
C TYR A 377 13.45 3.03 12.62
N ASN A 378 13.60 4.15 11.91
CA ASN A 378 12.52 5.11 11.71
C ASN A 378 11.38 4.48 10.89
N LEU A 379 11.73 3.69 9.88
CA LEU A 379 10.78 2.92 9.08
C LEU A 379 10.01 1.93 9.98
N ILE A 380 10.72 1.09 10.73
CA ILE A 380 10.13 0.09 11.64
C ILE A 380 9.20 0.78 12.67
N ASN A 381 9.63 1.89 13.25
CA ASN A 381 8.80 2.65 14.19
C ASN A 381 7.55 3.25 13.52
N THR A 382 7.65 3.64 12.25
CA THR A 382 6.49 4.12 11.48
C THR A 382 5.48 3.01 11.26
N ILE A 383 5.93 1.80 10.92
CA ILE A 383 5.07 0.63 10.76
C ILE A 383 4.41 0.24 12.08
N LYS A 384 5.15 0.22 13.20
CA LYS A 384 4.58 -0.06 14.53
C LYS A 384 3.49 0.96 14.92
N ARG A 385 3.69 2.25 14.62
CA ARG A 385 2.65 3.28 14.85
C ARG A 385 1.42 3.07 13.98
N LYS A 386 1.59 2.67 12.73
CA LYS A 386 0.46 2.32 11.84
C LYS A 386 -0.28 1.07 12.33
N ALA A 387 0.43 0.06 12.81
CA ALA A 387 -0.16 -1.12 13.44
C ALA A 387 -1.02 -0.74 14.66
N GLU A 388 -0.52 0.13 15.52
CA GLU A 388 -1.28 0.61 16.68
C GLU A 388 -2.55 1.37 16.26
N LEU A 389 -2.44 2.23 15.23
CA LEU A 389 -3.58 2.96 14.68
C LEU A 389 -4.72 2.05 14.21
N ILE A 390 -4.39 0.93 13.53
CA ILE A 390 -5.40 0.03 12.97
C ILE A 390 -5.83 -1.09 13.92
N ARG A 391 -5.20 -1.24 15.09
CA ARG A 391 -5.34 -2.38 16.00
C ARG A 391 -6.80 -2.76 16.30
N SER A 392 -7.59 -1.79 16.73
CA SER A 392 -8.99 -2.06 17.11
C SER A 392 -9.84 -2.44 15.89
N SER A 393 -9.65 -1.76 14.77
CA SER A 393 -10.34 -2.08 13.52
C SER A 393 -9.92 -3.44 12.95
N ALA A 394 -8.64 -3.80 13.07
CA ALA A 394 -8.13 -5.10 12.64
C ALA A 394 -8.78 -6.26 13.41
N LEU A 395 -9.06 -6.10 14.70
CA LEU A 395 -9.79 -7.09 15.49
C LEU A 395 -11.22 -7.26 14.96
N CYS A 396 -11.95 -6.16 14.73
CA CYS A 396 -13.30 -6.21 14.14
C CYS A 396 -13.28 -6.80 12.72
N ASN A 397 -12.25 -6.51 11.95
CA ASN A 397 -12.05 -7.09 10.62
C ASN A 397 -11.82 -8.61 10.70
N ALA A 398 -10.97 -9.07 11.63
CA ALA A 398 -10.72 -10.49 11.83
C ALA A 398 -11.99 -11.25 12.28
N GLU A 399 -12.79 -10.64 13.16
CA GLU A 399 -14.08 -11.19 13.59
C GLU A 399 -15.09 -11.24 12.45
N ARG A 400 -15.23 -10.14 11.67
CA ARG A 400 -16.16 -10.07 10.53
C ARG A 400 -15.89 -11.16 9.49
N TRP A 401 -14.64 -11.46 9.23
CA TRP A 401 -14.25 -12.43 8.21
C TRP A 401 -13.89 -13.80 8.78
N ASN A 402 -13.98 -13.97 10.10
CA ASN A 402 -13.67 -15.20 10.83
C ASN A 402 -12.36 -15.85 10.37
N ASN A 403 -11.33 -15.04 10.16
CA ASN A 403 -10.06 -15.50 9.61
C ASN A 403 -8.98 -15.80 10.68
N GLY A 404 -9.27 -15.54 11.95
CA GLY A 404 -8.38 -15.86 13.07
C GLY A 404 -7.04 -15.10 13.08
N VAL A 405 -6.94 -14.01 12.33
CA VAL A 405 -5.69 -13.23 12.22
C VAL A 405 -5.40 -12.51 13.53
N ASP A 406 -4.20 -12.73 14.05
CA ASP A 406 -3.59 -11.92 15.12
C ASP A 406 -2.67 -10.86 14.51
N LEU A 407 -3.08 -9.60 14.59
CA LEU A 407 -2.32 -8.48 14.04
C LEU A 407 -0.93 -8.36 14.67
N ASP A 408 -0.78 -8.59 15.98
CA ASP A 408 0.50 -8.45 16.67
C ASP A 408 1.50 -9.52 16.22
N GLU A 409 1.03 -10.73 15.98
CA GLU A 409 1.84 -11.80 15.42
C GLU A 409 2.30 -11.45 13.99
N GLU A 410 1.40 -10.97 13.14
CA GLU A 410 1.72 -10.60 11.76
C GLU A 410 2.67 -9.39 11.69
N VAL A 411 2.48 -8.38 12.53
CA VAL A 411 3.41 -7.23 12.64
C VAL A 411 4.77 -7.68 13.14
N THR A 412 4.82 -8.62 14.08
CA THR A 412 6.09 -9.17 14.57
C THR A 412 6.85 -9.90 13.46
N LYS A 413 6.17 -10.73 12.67
CA LYS A 413 6.76 -11.41 11.50
C LYS A 413 7.33 -10.40 10.50
N LEU A 414 6.55 -9.38 10.16
CA LEU A 414 6.92 -8.34 9.21
C LEU A 414 8.14 -7.53 9.68
N VAL A 415 8.15 -7.10 10.94
CA VAL A 415 9.26 -6.33 11.53
C VAL A 415 10.52 -7.17 11.61
N ASN A 416 10.42 -8.43 12.03
CA ASN A 416 11.57 -9.34 12.10
C ASN A 416 12.15 -9.61 10.72
N PHE A 417 11.29 -9.80 9.70
CA PHE A 417 11.77 -9.94 8.33
C PHE A 417 12.57 -8.71 7.89
N LEU A 418 12.05 -7.51 8.11
CA LEU A 418 12.73 -6.26 7.75
C LEU A 418 14.07 -6.11 8.45
N ASP A 419 14.13 -6.36 9.75
CA ASP A 419 15.35 -6.19 10.53
C ASP A 419 16.45 -7.14 10.03
N VAL A 420 16.14 -8.43 9.90
CA VAL A 420 17.08 -9.43 9.36
C VAL A 420 17.46 -9.12 7.91
N ARG A 421 16.49 -8.65 7.10
CA ARG A 421 16.73 -8.29 5.71
C ARG A 421 17.72 -7.14 5.56
N PHE A 422 17.56 -6.10 6.33
CA PHE A 422 18.48 -4.96 6.33
C PHE A 422 19.90 -5.37 6.74
N GLU A 423 20.05 -6.19 7.77
CA GLU A 423 21.36 -6.68 8.22
C GLU A 423 21.99 -7.59 7.15
N TRP A 424 21.20 -8.48 6.54
CA TRP A 424 21.72 -9.35 5.47
C TRP A 424 22.21 -8.53 4.27
N LEU A 425 21.42 -7.56 3.79
CA LEU A 425 21.81 -6.69 2.67
C LEU A 425 23.00 -5.81 3.03
N ASN A 426 23.11 -5.33 4.27
CA ASN A 426 24.26 -4.57 4.72
C ASN A 426 25.56 -5.41 4.64
N ASN A 427 25.51 -6.66 5.08
CA ASN A 427 26.65 -7.57 4.97
C ASN A 427 26.97 -7.94 3.52
N TYR A 428 25.96 -8.05 2.66
CA TYR A 428 26.13 -8.30 1.24
C TYR A 428 26.81 -7.13 0.52
N TYR A 429 26.34 -5.91 0.73
CA TYR A 429 26.91 -4.72 0.08
C TYR A 429 28.23 -4.26 0.71
N PHE A 430 28.45 -4.51 1.99
CA PHE A 430 29.61 -4.10 2.75
C PHE A 430 30.16 -5.25 3.59
N PRO A 431 30.72 -6.30 2.92
CA PRO A 431 31.32 -7.41 3.64
C PRO A 431 32.48 -6.91 4.51
N GLN A 432 32.56 -7.47 5.73
CA GLN A 432 33.65 -7.16 6.68
C GLN A 432 34.97 -7.73 6.22
#